data_e7f9144a83b37c6da97034965ecfe6d3
#
_entry.id   e7f9144a83b37c6da97034965ecfe6d3
#
_cell.length_a   1.000
_cell.length_b   1.000
_cell.length_c   1.000
_cell.angle_alpha   90.00
_cell.angle_beta   90.00
_cell.angle_gamma   90.00
#
_symmetry.space_group_name_H-M   'P 1'
#
loop_
_entity.id
_entity.type
_entity.pdbx_description
1 polymer ?
#
loop_
_entity_poly.entity_id
_entity_poly.type
_entity_poly.pdbx_seq_one_letter_code
_entity_poly.pdbx_strand_id
1 'polypeptide(L)'
;MTGFLQIETVSKAFGGLKAVDDVTFAVEPGELISIIGPNGAGKTTLFNLLTGQLAPTGGRVLFEGRDISRLAPSQRARLGLGRTFQISKTLTSMSVLENAMIGAFLHHRTLADAADKAAKALDMVGLGARARDRSASLTLGERRRLEVARALAMEPRIVLLDEVMAGLNQSEVQEIIDLVQKLNAGGLTFLVIEHNLKVVRAFSDRVIVLNRGAILAQGTAGDVLGNPAVIEAYLGKRRQ
;
A
#
# COMPACT_ATOMS: atom_id res chain seq x y z
N MET A 1 -9.91 -14.75 -14.97
CA MET A 1 -10.15 -13.43 -14.38
C MET A 1 -9.30 -12.43 -15.14
N THR A 2 -9.87 -11.36 -15.67
CA THR A 2 -9.14 -10.28 -16.36
C THR A 2 -9.13 -9.10 -15.43
N GLY A 3 -8.19 -9.03 -14.48
CA GLY A 3 -8.07 -7.91 -13.53
C GLY A 3 -6.82 -7.09 -13.83
N PHE A 4 -6.76 -5.87 -13.33
CA PHE A 4 -5.62 -4.95 -13.44
C PHE A 4 -4.37 -5.50 -12.71
N LEU A 5 -4.54 -5.99 -11.47
CA LEU A 5 -3.54 -6.76 -10.74
C LEU A 5 -4.17 -8.08 -10.32
N GLN A 6 -3.59 -9.21 -10.71
CA GLN A 6 -4.13 -10.54 -10.43
C GLN A 6 -3.13 -11.33 -9.58
N ILE A 7 -3.61 -11.92 -8.54
CA ILE A 7 -2.89 -12.80 -7.63
C ILE A 7 -3.49 -14.19 -7.80
N GLU A 8 -2.72 -15.12 -8.36
CA GLU A 8 -3.21 -16.47 -8.70
C GLU A 8 -2.45 -17.51 -7.89
N THR A 9 -3.13 -18.10 -6.91
CA THR A 9 -2.64 -19.18 -6.05
C THR A 9 -1.26 -18.90 -5.42
N VAL A 10 -1.02 -17.60 -5.10
CA VAL A 10 0.28 -17.15 -4.62
C VAL A 10 0.56 -17.73 -3.25
N SER A 11 1.71 -18.38 -3.13
CA SER A 11 2.19 -18.98 -1.88
C SER A 11 3.63 -18.54 -1.57
N LYS A 12 3.96 -18.43 -0.28
CA LYS A 12 5.31 -18.19 0.23
C LYS A 12 5.59 -19.00 1.47
N ALA A 13 6.57 -19.88 1.37
CA ALA A 13 7.09 -20.63 2.51
C ALA A 13 8.49 -20.15 2.89
N PHE A 14 8.77 -20.16 4.20
CA PHE A 14 10.07 -19.96 4.80
C PHE A 14 10.40 -21.21 5.64
N GLY A 15 11.24 -22.11 5.11
CA GLY A 15 11.39 -23.42 5.68
C GLY A 15 10.05 -24.16 5.74
N GLY A 16 9.64 -24.61 6.92
CA GLY A 16 8.35 -25.28 7.13
C GLY A 16 7.15 -24.39 7.35
N LEU A 17 7.35 -23.05 7.47
CA LEU A 17 6.27 -22.09 7.72
C LEU A 17 5.73 -21.52 6.41
N LYS A 18 4.46 -21.74 6.11
CA LYS A 18 3.74 -21.05 5.03
C LYS A 18 3.24 -19.70 5.54
N ALA A 19 3.93 -18.63 5.15
CA ALA A 19 3.55 -17.25 5.53
C ALA A 19 2.45 -16.67 4.64
N VAL A 20 2.34 -17.17 3.40
CA VAL A 20 1.22 -16.94 2.46
C VAL A 20 0.91 -18.29 1.84
N ASP A 21 -0.34 -18.69 1.80
CA ASP A 21 -0.81 -20.01 1.36
C ASP A 21 -2.02 -19.89 0.44
N ASP A 22 -1.81 -20.17 -0.84
CA ASP A 22 -2.83 -20.22 -1.88
C ASP A 22 -3.74 -18.97 -1.98
N VAL A 23 -3.13 -17.79 -1.91
CA VAL A 23 -3.88 -16.52 -1.97
C VAL A 23 -4.25 -16.21 -3.42
N THR A 24 -5.56 -16.01 -3.66
CA THR A 24 -6.11 -15.70 -4.99
C THR A 24 -7.12 -14.56 -4.90
N PHE A 25 -6.85 -13.45 -5.57
CA PHE A 25 -7.77 -12.32 -5.77
C PHE A 25 -7.31 -11.46 -6.95
N ALA A 26 -8.19 -10.58 -7.42
CA ALA A 26 -7.87 -9.58 -8.42
C ALA A 26 -8.19 -8.18 -7.89
N VAL A 27 -7.53 -7.16 -8.43
CA VAL A 27 -7.77 -5.74 -8.17
C VAL A 27 -8.15 -5.11 -9.50
N GLU A 28 -9.22 -4.33 -9.51
CA GLU A 28 -9.66 -3.58 -10.69
C GLU A 28 -9.07 -2.16 -10.70
N PRO A 29 -8.96 -1.50 -11.87
CA PRO A 29 -8.52 -0.11 -11.95
C PRO A 29 -9.42 0.82 -11.13
N GLY A 30 -8.84 1.71 -10.34
CA GLY A 30 -9.58 2.67 -9.50
C GLY A 30 -10.18 2.07 -8.23
N GLU A 31 -10.00 0.78 -7.96
CA GLU A 31 -10.49 0.14 -6.74
C GLU A 31 -9.62 0.50 -5.52
N LEU A 32 -10.26 0.74 -4.38
CA LEU A 32 -9.60 0.92 -3.09
C LEU A 32 -9.87 -0.29 -2.20
N ILE A 33 -8.86 -1.15 -2.06
CA ILE A 33 -8.96 -2.41 -1.30
C ILE A 33 -8.14 -2.31 -0.02
N SER A 34 -8.76 -2.70 1.11
CA SER A 34 -8.02 -2.93 2.35
C SER A 34 -7.71 -4.40 2.57
N ILE A 35 -6.48 -4.69 2.96
CA ILE A 35 -6.05 -6.00 3.47
C ILE A 35 -5.91 -5.89 4.99
N ILE A 36 -6.72 -6.66 5.70
CA ILE A 36 -6.72 -6.71 7.16
C ILE A 36 -6.43 -8.13 7.66
N GLY A 37 -6.23 -8.27 8.96
CA GLY A 37 -5.98 -9.55 9.61
C GLY A 37 -5.11 -9.40 10.85
N PRO A 38 -5.08 -10.40 11.74
CA PRO A 38 -4.27 -10.35 12.96
C PRO A 38 -2.77 -10.25 12.66
N ASN A 39 -1.97 -9.97 13.69
CA ASN A 39 -0.52 -9.98 13.57
C ASN A 39 -0.04 -11.39 13.17
N GLY A 40 0.90 -11.46 12.23
CA GLY A 40 1.37 -12.73 11.68
C GLY A 40 0.45 -13.36 10.63
N ALA A 41 -0.65 -12.70 10.20
CA ALA A 41 -1.55 -13.22 9.17
C ALA A 41 -0.95 -13.31 7.76
N GLY A 42 0.24 -12.73 7.52
CA GLY A 42 0.90 -12.77 6.21
C GLY A 42 0.79 -11.48 5.38
N LYS A 43 0.15 -10.42 5.88
CA LYS A 43 -0.10 -9.16 5.15
C LYS A 43 1.16 -8.54 4.56
N THR A 44 2.17 -8.27 5.37
CA THR A 44 3.45 -7.69 4.94
C THR A 44 4.20 -8.62 3.98
N THR A 45 4.11 -9.94 4.20
CA THR A 45 4.68 -10.94 3.27
C THR A 45 3.99 -10.86 1.92
N LEU A 46 2.67 -10.76 1.89
CA LEU A 46 1.91 -10.58 0.64
C LEU A 46 2.33 -9.29 -0.08
N PHE A 47 2.42 -8.16 0.62
CA PHE A 47 2.91 -6.90 0.02
C PHE A 47 4.33 -7.04 -0.54
N ASN A 48 5.22 -7.75 0.16
CA ASN A 48 6.58 -8.00 -0.33
C ASN A 48 6.58 -8.88 -1.59
N LEU A 49 5.63 -9.82 -1.71
CA LEU A 49 5.44 -10.62 -2.93
C LEU A 49 4.92 -9.75 -4.09
N LEU A 50 3.92 -8.89 -3.84
CA LEU A 50 3.36 -8.00 -4.85
C LEU A 50 4.36 -6.96 -5.36
N THR A 51 5.25 -6.48 -4.50
CA THR A 51 6.26 -5.47 -4.85
C THR A 51 7.60 -6.04 -5.31
N GLY A 52 7.76 -7.36 -5.31
CA GLY A 52 8.98 -8.03 -5.79
C GLY A 52 10.14 -8.05 -4.80
N GLN A 53 9.92 -7.65 -3.56
CA GLN A 53 10.92 -7.80 -2.49
C GLN A 53 11.11 -9.28 -2.09
N LEU A 54 10.09 -10.09 -2.33
CA LEU A 54 10.12 -11.54 -2.20
C LEU A 54 9.60 -12.15 -3.50
N ALA A 55 10.18 -13.27 -3.90
CA ALA A 55 9.62 -14.12 -4.94
C ALA A 55 8.68 -15.15 -4.32
N PRO A 56 7.53 -15.45 -4.96
CA PRO A 56 6.63 -16.52 -4.51
C PRO A 56 7.31 -17.89 -4.62
N THR A 57 6.91 -18.82 -3.76
CA THR A 57 7.31 -20.24 -3.86
C THR A 57 6.34 -21.04 -4.73
N GLY A 58 5.13 -20.51 -4.97
CA GLY A 58 4.11 -21.05 -5.84
C GLY A 58 3.17 -19.95 -6.32
N GLY A 59 2.43 -20.23 -7.39
CA GLY A 59 1.52 -19.28 -7.99
C GLY A 59 2.21 -18.16 -8.75
N ARG A 60 1.44 -17.15 -9.16
CA ARG A 60 1.94 -16.02 -9.94
C ARG A 60 1.21 -14.72 -9.65
N VAL A 61 1.89 -13.62 -9.90
CA VAL A 61 1.36 -12.26 -9.86
C VAL A 61 1.38 -11.69 -11.27
N LEU A 62 0.21 -11.30 -11.76
CA LEU A 62 0.06 -10.69 -13.08
C LEU A 62 -0.31 -9.21 -12.91
N PHE A 63 0.32 -8.34 -13.66
CA PHE A 63 -0.02 -6.92 -13.75
C PHE A 63 -0.34 -6.60 -15.20
N GLU A 64 -1.58 -6.21 -15.49
CA GLU A 64 -2.10 -6.02 -16.85
C GLU A 64 -1.84 -7.22 -17.78
N GLY A 65 -2.07 -8.41 -17.27
CA GLY A 65 -1.86 -9.67 -18.01
C GLY A 65 -0.39 -10.10 -18.12
N ARG A 66 0.56 -9.27 -17.70
CA ARG A 66 1.99 -9.61 -17.69
C ARG A 66 2.39 -10.28 -16.38
N ASP A 67 3.02 -11.44 -16.46
CA ASP A 67 3.61 -12.08 -15.28
C ASP A 67 4.80 -11.26 -14.75
N ILE A 68 4.65 -10.76 -13.51
CA ILE A 68 5.66 -9.97 -12.80
C ILE A 68 6.27 -10.72 -11.63
N SER A 69 5.96 -12.01 -11.43
CA SER A 69 6.32 -12.79 -10.24
C SER A 69 7.81 -12.78 -9.93
N ARG A 70 8.66 -12.72 -10.97
CA ARG A 70 10.12 -12.74 -10.85
C ARG A 70 10.79 -11.39 -11.13
N LEU A 71 10.01 -10.34 -11.42
CA LEU A 71 10.57 -9.02 -11.66
C LEU A 71 11.06 -8.38 -10.37
N ALA A 72 12.23 -7.74 -10.44
CA ALA A 72 12.80 -6.97 -9.32
C ALA A 72 11.89 -5.76 -8.95
N PRO A 73 11.97 -5.24 -7.71
CA PRO A 73 11.16 -4.10 -7.28
C PRO A 73 11.23 -2.88 -8.21
N SER A 74 12.42 -2.53 -8.69
CA SER A 74 12.61 -1.40 -9.60
C SER A 74 11.93 -1.60 -10.96
N GLN A 75 11.84 -2.84 -11.43
CA GLN A 75 11.14 -3.16 -12.68
C GLN A 75 9.62 -3.06 -12.50
N ARG A 76 9.08 -3.53 -11.36
CA ARG A 76 7.65 -3.38 -11.03
C ARG A 76 7.28 -1.92 -10.82
N ALA A 77 8.15 -1.14 -10.17
CA ALA A 77 7.97 0.29 -10.02
C ALA A 77 7.84 1.00 -11.37
N ARG A 78 8.69 0.65 -12.36
CA ARG A 78 8.60 1.18 -13.73
C ARG A 78 7.33 0.76 -14.48
N LEU A 79 6.68 -0.31 -14.06
CA LEU A 79 5.37 -0.71 -14.59
C LEU A 79 4.22 0.04 -13.93
N GLY A 80 4.49 0.82 -12.87
CA GLY A 80 3.49 1.61 -12.17
C GLY A 80 3.04 1.04 -10.80
N LEU A 81 3.79 0.12 -10.18
CA LEU A 81 3.53 -0.32 -8.82
C LEU A 81 4.28 0.55 -7.81
N GLY A 82 3.62 1.54 -7.22
CA GLY A 82 4.15 2.35 -6.12
C GLY A 82 3.96 1.65 -4.76
N ARG A 83 4.86 1.90 -3.81
CA ARG A 83 4.71 1.44 -2.42
C ARG A 83 5.24 2.46 -1.42
N THR A 84 4.52 2.65 -0.32
CA THR A 84 5.07 3.23 0.91
C THR A 84 5.64 2.14 1.80
N PHE A 85 6.50 2.50 2.76
CA PHE A 85 7.11 1.55 3.68
C PHE A 85 6.58 1.77 5.10
N GLN A 86 6.34 0.69 5.84
CA GLN A 86 5.87 0.70 7.22
C GLN A 86 6.76 1.55 8.16
N ILE A 87 8.08 1.51 7.96
CA ILE A 87 9.02 2.38 8.67
C ILE A 87 9.31 3.58 7.77
N SER A 88 9.00 4.78 8.24
CA SER A 88 9.30 6.02 7.53
C SER A 88 10.79 6.09 7.19
N LYS A 89 11.09 5.95 5.90
CA LYS A 89 12.45 6.10 5.35
C LYS A 89 12.66 7.50 4.80
N THR A 90 12.11 8.50 5.48
CA THR A 90 12.37 9.89 5.15
C THR A 90 13.86 10.18 5.36
N LEU A 91 14.52 10.66 4.31
CA LEU A 91 15.93 11.02 4.38
C LEU A 91 16.05 12.40 5.05
N THR A 92 16.28 12.38 6.35
CA THR A 92 16.22 13.56 7.23
C THR A 92 17.24 14.65 6.90
N SER A 93 18.34 14.30 6.23
CA SER A 93 19.36 15.23 5.74
C SER A 93 18.95 16.02 4.49
N MET A 94 17.92 15.55 3.78
CA MET A 94 17.42 16.14 2.54
C MET A 94 16.21 17.04 2.78
N SER A 95 15.95 17.97 1.87
CA SER A 95 14.72 18.75 1.85
C SER A 95 13.51 17.86 1.52
N VAL A 96 12.32 18.40 1.73
CA VAL A 96 11.04 17.75 1.37
C VAL A 96 10.99 17.51 -0.14
N LEU A 97 11.40 18.49 -0.96
CA LEU A 97 11.45 18.37 -2.40
C LEU A 97 12.44 17.27 -2.84
N GLU A 98 13.67 17.29 -2.34
CA GLU A 98 14.67 16.28 -2.69
C GLU A 98 14.21 14.86 -2.33
N ASN A 99 13.52 14.69 -1.20
CA ASN A 99 12.91 13.42 -0.84
C ASN A 99 11.88 12.95 -1.89
N ALA A 100 11.02 13.85 -2.37
CA ALA A 100 10.02 13.52 -3.40
C ALA A 100 10.69 13.24 -4.76
N MET A 101 11.75 13.96 -5.12
CA MET A 101 12.53 13.77 -6.35
C MET A 101 13.09 12.36 -6.49
N ILE A 102 13.39 11.65 -5.38
CA ILE A 102 13.84 10.26 -5.44
C ILE A 102 12.86 9.38 -6.19
N GLY A 103 11.54 9.58 -5.98
CA GLY A 103 10.51 8.88 -6.74
C GLY A 103 10.51 9.29 -8.21
N ALA A 104 10.61 10.59 -8.48
CA ALA A 104 10.56 11.12 -9.84
C ALA A 104 11.72 10.64 -10.74
N PHE A 105 12.90 10.40 -10.18
CA PHE A 105 14.05 9.86 -10.92
C PHE A 105 13.82 8.45 -11.52
N LEU A 106 12.73 7.78 -11.18
CA LEU A 106 12.36 6.53 -11.83
C LEU A 106 12.13 6.71 -13.33
N HIS A 107 11.53 7.84 -13.73
CA HIS A 107 11.15 8.14 -15.11
C HIS A 107 11.81 9.40 -15.66
N HIS A 108 12.25 10.34 -14.82
CA HIS A 108 12.83 11.62 -15.21
C HIS A 108 14.33 11.64 -14.97
N ARG A 109 15.12 11.96 -16.01
CA ARG A 109 16.58 11.89 -15.95
C ARG A 109 17.26 13.22 -15.63
N THR A 110 16.55 14.35 -15.80
CA THR A 110 17.09 15.67 -15.49
C THR A 110 16.63 16.11 -14.10
N LEU A 111 17.45 16.94 -13.44
CA LEU A 111 17.09 17.54 -12.15
C LEU A 111 15.83 18.42 -12.25
N ALA A 112 15.70 19.16 -13.37
CA ALA A 112 14.57 20.05 -13.60
C ALA A 112 13.25 19.28 -13.71
N ASP A 113 13.21 18.25 -14.56
CA ASP A 113 12.00 17.41 -14.74
C ASP A 113 11.62 16.68 -13.45
N ALA A 114 12.62 16.12 -12.75
CA ALA A 114 12.39 15.44 -11.48
C ALA A 114 11.88 16.41 -10.40
N ALA A 115 12.39 17.65 -10.36
CA ALA A 115 11.93 18.66 -9.41
C ALA A 115 10.50 19.12 -9.71
N ASP A 116 10.15 19.36 -10.98
CA ASP A 116 8.80 19.73 -11.40
C ASP A 116 7.78 18.63 -11.03
N LYS A 117 8.13 17.37 -11.31
CA LYS A 117 7.28 16.24 -10.97
C LYS A 117 7.09 16.05 -9.46
N ALA A 118 8.20 16.19 -8.71
CA ALA A 118 8.18 16.12 -7.25
C ALA A 118 7.35 17.26 -6.65
N ALA A 119 7.46 18.49 -7.17
CA ALA A 119 6.67 19.63 -6.70
C ALA A 119 5.17 19.36 -6.88
N LYS A 120 4.74 18.88 -8.05
CA LYS A 120 3.35 18.48 -8.30
C LYS A 120 2.87 17.40 -7.32
N ALA A 121 3.70 16.39 -7.05
CA ALA A 121 3.36 15.36 -6.07
C ALA A 121 3.23 15.93 -4.64
N LEU A 122 4.08 16.88 -4.27
CA LEU A 122 3.99 17.57 -2.98
C LEU A 122 2.74 18.44 -2.87
N ASP A 123 2.34 19.12 -3.93
CA ASP A 123 1.09 19.90 -3.97
C ASP A 123 -0.12 18.98 -3.77
N MET A 124 -0.13 17.80 -4.40
CA MET A 124 -1.21 16.81 -4.26
C MET A 124 -1.40 16.36 -2.81
N VAL A 125 -0.33 16.28 -2.02
CA VAL A 125 -0.37 15.87 -0.60
C VAL A 125 -0.37 17.05 0.39
N GLY A 126 -0.48 18.30 -0.09
CA GLY A 126 -0.53 19.51 0.74
C GLY A 126 0.82 19.87 1.39
N LEU A 127 1.95 19.49 0.79
CA LEU A 127 3.30 19.80 1.26
C LEU A 127 4.06 20.78 0.36
N GLY A 128 3.43 21.37 -0.66
CA GLY A 128 4.10 22.27 -1.61
C GLY A 128 4.78 23.47 -0.93
N ALA A 129 4.13 24.11 0.04
CA ALA A 129 4.71 25.23 0.79
C ALA A 129 5.93 24.83 1.65
N ARG A 130 6.06 23.53 1.99
CA ARG A 130 7.17 22.97 2.80
C ARG A 130 8.31 22.40 1.92
N ALA A 131 8.25 22.55 0.58
CA ALA A 131 9.17 21.90 -0.36
C ALA A 131 10.67 22.16 -0.05
N ARG A 132 11.01 23.37 0.45
CA ARG A 132 12.38 23.78 0.77
C ARG A 132 12.81 23.42 2.19
N ASP A 133 11.88 23.04 3.05
CA ASP A 133 12.18 22.70 4.44
C ASP A 133 12.98 21.40 4.52
N ARG A 134 13.76 21.25 5.60
CA ARG A 134 14.37 19.95 5.90
C ARG A 134 13.30 18.96 6.32
N SER A 135 13.32 17.77 5.76
CA SER A 135 12.33 16.75 6.10
C SER A 135 12.39 16.29 7.58
N ALA A 136 13.50 16.56 8.26
CA ALA A 136 13.62 16.37 9.70
C ALA A 136 12.64 17.22 10.51
N SER A 137 12.25 18.41 10.02
CA SER A 137 11.32 19.32 10.70
C SER A 137 9.85 18.95 10.56
N LEU A 138 9.52 17.94 9.75
CA LEU A 138 8.15 17.49 9.53
C LEU A 138 7.61 16.73 10.75
N THR A 139 6.32 16.96 11.04
CA THR A 139 5.55 16.13 11.98
C THR A 139 5.41 14.69 11.45
N LEU A 140 4.89 13.78 12.27
CA LEU A 140 4.66 12.40 11.83
C LEU A 140 3.65 12.35 10.68
N GLY A 141 2.53 13.07 10.76
CA GLY A 141 1.52 13.15 9.71
C GLY A 141 2.08 13.72 8.39
N GLU A 142 2.90 14.80 8.48
CA GLU A 142 3.57 15.37 7.31
C GLU A 142 4.57 14.39 6.70
N ARG A 143 5.31 13.62 7.51
CA ARG A 143 6.22 12.56 6.99
C ARG A 143 5.44 11.46 6.27
N ARG A 144 4.27 11.05 6.77
CA ARG A 144 3.41 10.08 6.08
C ARG A 144 2.92 10.63 4.74
N ARG A 145 2.52 11.89 4.69
CA ARG A 145 2.15 12.55 3.42
C ARG A 145 3.34 12.65 2.46
N LEU A 146 4.55 12.90 2.95
CA LEU A 146 5.77 12.90 2.13
C LEU A 146 6.08 11.51 1.54
N GLU A 147 5.83 10.43 2.28
CA GLU A 147 5.95 9.06 1.76
C GLU A 147 4.97 8.80 0.63
N VAL A 148 3.73 9.27 0.77
CA VAL A 148 2.74 9.20 -0.31
C VAL A 148 3.20 10.04 -1.51
N ALA A 149 3.71 11.26 -1.31
CA ALA A 149 4.25 12.10 -2.38
C ALA A 149 5.39 11.42 -3.14
N ARG A 150 6.31 10.74 -2.44
CA ARG A 150 7.40 9.96 -3.07
C ARG A 150 6.84 8.85 -3.96
N ALA A 151 5.81 8.16 -3.50
CA ALA A 151 5.13 7.14 -4.31
C ALA A 151 4.43 7.76 -5.52
N LEU A 152 3.74 8.90 -5.36
CA LEU A 152 3.07 9.61 -6.45
C LEU A 152 4.06 10.16 -7.49
N ALA A 153 5.23 10.64 -7.05
CA ALA A 153 6.28 11.12 -7.94
C ALA A 153 6.85 10.03 -8.88
N MET A 154 6.63 8.75 -8.54
CA MET A 154 6.94 7.59 -9.41
C MET A 154 5.90 7.37 -10.51
N GLU A 155 4.87 8.20 -10.63
CA GLU A 155 3.76 8.08 -11.59
C GLU A 155 3.06 6.70 -11.53
N PRO A 156 2.63 6.27 -10.34
CA PRO A 156 2.11 4.93 -10.16
C PRO A 156 0.71 4.80 -10.77
N ARG A 157 0.35 3.58 -11.14
CA ARG A 157 -1.00 3.17 -11.53
C ARG A 157 -1.74 2.51 -10.37
N ILE A 158 -0.99 1.92 -9.45
CA ILE A 158 -1.46 1.39 -8.17
C ILE A 158 -0.47 1.76 -7.07
N VAL A 159 -0.97 2.17 -5.91
CA VAL A 159 -0.16 2.45 -4.72
C VAL A 159 -0.49 1.46 -3.61
N LEU A 160 0.53 0.80 -3.10
CA LEU A 160 0.45 -0.08 -1.95
C LEU A 160 0.83 0.72 -0.70
N LEU A 161 -0.13 0.93 0.20
CA LEU A 161 0.05 1.66 1.46
C LEU A 161 0.16 0.66 2.63
N ASP A 162 1.29 0.68 3.34
CA ASP A 162 1.60 -0.26 4.43
C ASP A 162 1.52 0.48 5.77
N GLU A 163 0.37 0.39 6.45
CA GLU A 163 0.10 0.98 7.78
C GLU A 163 0.45 2.47 7.88
N VAL A 164 0.14 3.26 6.84
CA VAL A 164 0.53 4.69 6.80
C VAL A 164 -0.14 5.54 7.87
N MET A 165 -1.23 5.06 8.48
CA MET A 165 -1.97 5.75 9.53
C MET A 165 -1.50 5.37 10.94
N ALA A 166 -0.55 4.46 11.07
CA ALA A 166 -0.04 4.03 12.37
C ALA A 166 0.66 5.17 13.12
N GLY A 167 0.27 5.37 14.38
CA GLY A 167 0.83 6.39 15.26
C GLY A 167 0.29 7.82 15.06
N LEU A 168 -0.63 8.02 14.10
CA LEU A 168 -1.27 9.30 13.86
C LEU A 168 -2.42 9.55 14.85
N ASN A 169 -2.67 10.81 15.17
CA ASN A 169 -3.87 11.21 15.89
C ASN A 169 -5.11 11.20 14.96
N GLN A 170 -6.32 11.37 15.53
CA GLN A 170 -7.56 11.24 14.77
C GLN A 170 -7.68 12.26 13.62
N SER A 171 -7.22 13.48 13.80
CA SER A 171 -7.23 14.52 12.77
C SER A 171 -6.29 14.17 11.61
N GLU A 172 -5.05 13.75 11.93
CA GLU A 172 -4.07 13.34 10.94
C GLU A 172 -4.52 12.08 10.15
N VAL A 173 -5.19 11.12 10.84
CA VAL A 173 -5.81 9.96 10.17
C VAL A 173 -6.84 10.41 9.16
N GLN A 174 -7.74 11.36 9.54
CA GLN A 174 -8.76 11.87 8.62
C GLN A 174 -8.13 12.57 7.41
N GLU A 175 -7.08 13.36 7.61
CA GLU A 175 -6.34 13.99 6.51
C GLU A 175 -5.78 12.98 5.51
N ILE A 176 -5.25 11.84 5.99
CA ILE A 176 -4.75 10.77 5.10
C ILE A 176 -5.91 10.07 4.39
N ILE A 177 -7.04 9.82 5.07
CA ILE A 177 -8.24 9.23 4.45
C ILE A 177 -8.72 10.13 3.30
N ASP A 178 -8.91 11.43 3.57
CA ASP A 178 -9.39 12.40 2.58
C ASP A 178 -8.43 12.50 1.39
N LEU A 179 -7.13 12.47 1.65
CA LEU A 179 -6.09 12.45 0.61
C LEU A 179 -6.22 11.20 -0.27
N VAL A 180 -6.27 10.00 0.33
CA VAL A 180 -6.36 8.73 -0.41
C VAL A 180 -7.66 8.67 -1.22
N GLN A 181 -8.80 9.07 -0.64
CA GLN A 181 -10.08 9.13 -1.34
C GLN A 181 -10.06 10.11 -2.52
N LYS A 182 -9.46 11.30 -2.34
CA LYS A 182 -9.30 12.28 -3.42
C LYS A 182 -8.44 11.73 -4.57
N LEU A 183 -7.35 11.07 -4.26
CA LEU A 183 -6.46 10.45 -5.25
C LEU A 183 -7.14 9.28 -5.97
N ASN A 184 -7.90 8.48 -5.23
CA ASN A 184 -8.67 7.36 -5.78
C ASN A 184 -9.80 7.84 -6.70
N ALA A 185 -10.55 8.88 -6.30
CA ALA A 185 -11.54 9.52 -7.16
C ALA A 185 -10.92 10.10 -8.46
N GLY A 186 -9.62 10.40 -8.43
CA GLY A 186 -8.82 10.75 -9.62
C GLY A 186 -8.39 9.55 -10.47
N GLY A 187 -8.83 8.34 -10.15
CA GLY A 187 -8.56 7.10 -10.90
C GLY A 187 -7.35 6.29 -10.42
N LEU A 188 -6.67 6.71 -9.35
CA LEU A 188 -5.56 5.94 -8.80
C LEU A 188 -6.05 4.75 -7.99
N THR A 189 -5.50 3.57 -8.25
CA THR A 189 -5.83 2.33 -7.55
C THR A 189 -5.05 2.23 -6.24
N PHE A 190 -5.68 1.73 -5.18
CA PHE A 190 -5.02 1.54 -3.88
C PHE A 190 -5.20 0.13 -3.33
N LEU A 191 -4.12 -0.39 -2.77
CA LEU A 191 -4.12 -1.57 -1.92
C LEU A 191 -3.51 -1.19 -0.58
N VAL A 192 -4.28 -1.29 0.51
CA VAL A 192 -3.91 -0.72 1.81
C VAL A 192 -3.86 -1.80 2.88
N ILE A 193 -2.75 -1.91 3.61
CA ILE A 193 -2.74 -2.69 4.86
C ILE A 193 -3.14 -1.76 6.00
N GLU A 194 -4.20 -2.13 6.72
CA GLU A 194 -4.65 -1.42 7.89
C GLU A 194 -5.11 -2.39 8.99
N HIS A 195 -5.05 -1.93 10.22
CA HIS A 195 -5.51 -2.67 11.39
C HIS A 195 -6.65 -1.96 12.14
N ASN A 196 -6.90 -0.68 11.82
CA ASN A 196 -8.02 0.08 12.38
C ASN A 196 -9.30 -0.16 11.58
N LEU A 197 -10.18 -1.00 12.10
CA LEU A 197 -11.42 -1.40 11.43
C LEU A 197 -12.37 -0.22 11.17
N LYS A 198 -12.32 0.85 11.98
CA LYS A 198 -13.12 2.07 11.72
C LYS A 198 -12.65 2.78 10.47
N VAL A 199 -11.33 2.88 10.30
CA VAL A 199 -10.70 3.44 9.10
C VAL A 199 -11.06 2.62 7.88
N VAL A 200 -10.86 1.30 7.94
CA VAL A 200 -11.18 0.36 6.85
C VAL A 200 -12.62 0.52 6.39
N ARG A 201 -13.57 0.60 7.34
CA ARG A 201 -15.00 0.78 7.04
C ARG A 201 -15.32 2.12 6.38
N ALA A 202 -14.53 3.16 6.67
CA ALA A 202 -14.80 4.52 6.21
C ALA A 202 -14.39 4.76 4.75
N PHE A 203 -13.41 3.99 4.22
CA PHE A 203 -12.84 4.36 2.92
C PHE A 203 -12.65 3.21 1.94
N SER A 204 -12.83 1.94 2.33
CA SER A 204 -12.56 0.81 1.43
C SER A 204 -13.78 0.38 0.63
N ASP A 205 -13.62 0.21 -0.68
CA ASP A 205 -14.64 -0.39 -1.54
C ASP A 205 -14.79 -1.88 -1.22
N ARG A 206 -13.65 -2.54 -1.01
CA ARG A 206 -13.57 -3.97 -0.69
C ARG A 206 -12.52 -4.25 0.37
N VAL A 207 -12.78 -5.27 1.17
CA VAL A 207 -11.90 -5.73 2.24
C VAL A 207 -11.54 -7.19 2.02
N ILE A 208 -10.26 -7.51 2.17
CA ILE A 208 -9.72 -8.88 2.16
C ILE A 208 -9.15 -9.16 3.55
N VAL A 209 -9.63 -10.21 4.18
CA VAL A 209 -9.11 -10.65 5.49
C VAL A 209 -8.14 -11.79 5.29
N LEU A 210 -6.91 -11.60 5.73
CA LEU A 210 -5.92 -12.68 5.84
C LEU A 210 -5.93 -13.25 7.25
N ASN A 211 -5.82 -14.57 7.34
CA ASN A 211 -5.57 -15.30 8.57
C ASN A 211 -4.67 -16.49 8.30
N ARG A 212 -3.57 -16.60 9.04
CA ARG A 212 -2.59 -17.70 8.91
C ARG A 212 -2.12 -17.94 7.46
N GLY A 213 -1.91 -16.88 6.72
CA GLY A 213 -1.42 -16.91 5.33
C GLY A 213 -2.49 -17.07 4.26
N ALA A 214 -3.73 -17.40 4.59
CA ALA A 214 -4.82 -17.61 3.64
C ALA A 214 -5.90 -16.53 3.72
N ILE A 215 -6.70 -16.38 2.65
CA ILE A 215 -7.88 -15.51 2.66
C ILE A 215 -8.97 -16.18 3.52
N LEU A 216 -9.38 -15.52 4.59
CA LEU A 216 -10.47 -15.95 5.46
C LEU A 216 -11.83 -15.47 4.93
N ALA A 217 -11.89 -14.23 4.45
CA ALA A 217 -13.09 -13.62 3.90
C ALA A 217 -12.71 -12.47 2.96
N GLN A 218 -13.58 -12.15 2.00
CA GLN A 218 -13.50 -10.94 1.18
C GLN A 218 -14.90 -10.46 0.81
N GLY A 219 -15.07 -9.15 0.67
CA GLY A 219 -16.35 -8.52 0.34
C GLY A 219 -16.39 -7.06 0.76
N THR A 220 -17.59 -6.48 0.87
CA THR A 220 -17.72 -5.13 1.42
C THR A 220 -17.28 -5.07 2.88
N ALA A 221 -16.90 -3.89 3.37
CA ALA A 221 -16.50 -3.73 4.77
C ALA A 221 -17.61 -4.18 5.74
N GLY A 222 -18.88 -3.96 5.38
CA GLY A 222 -20.03 -4.38 6.19
C GLY A 222 -20.13 -5.90 6.33
N ASP A 223 -20.06 -6.61 5.20
CA ASP A 223 -20.16 -8.08 5.15
C ASP A 223 -19.01 -8.76 5.89
N VAL A 224 -17.80 -8.26 5.65
CA VAL A 224 -16.57 -8.85 6.19
C VAL A 224 -16.45 -8.63 7.69
N LEU A 225 -16.72 -7.41 8.17
CA LEU A 225 -16.61 -7.09 9.60
C LEU A 225 -17.74 -7.69 10.45
N GLY A 226 -18.86 -8.06 9.83
CA GLY A 226 -19.94 -8.82 10.46
C GLY A 226 -19.76 -10.34 10.44
N ASN A 227 -18.76 -10.85 9.75
CA ASN A 227 -18.53 -12.29 9.59
C ASN A 227 -18.03 -12.92 10.90
N PRO A 228 -18.72 -13.94 11.46
CA PRO A 228 -18.35 -14.58 12.72
C PRO A 228 -16.92 -15.15 12.72
N ALA A 229 -16.45 -15.71 11.61
CA ALA A 229 -15.10 -16.25 11.49
C ALA A 229 -14.04 -15.12 11.55
N VAL A 230 -14.33 -13.94 11.00
CA VAL A 230 -13.47 -12.77 11.10
C VAL A 230 -13.41 -12.27 12.53
N ILE A 231 -14.57 -12.15 13.19
CA ILE A 231 -14.65 -11.74 14.60
C ILE A 231 -13.85 -12.70 15.49
N GLU A 232 -13.99 -14.02 15.31
CA GLU A 232 -13.24 -15.03 16.04
C GLU A 232 -11.73 -14.93 15.80
N ALA A 233 -11.30 -14.64 14.57
CA ALA A 233 -9.89 -14.48 14.22
C ALA A 233 -9.21 -13.28 14.93
N TYR A 234 -9.97 -12.22 15.22
CA TYR A 234 -9.48 -11.04 15.93
C TYR A 234 -9.57 -11.14 17.45
N LEU A 235 -10.65 -11.71 17.98
CA LEU A 235 -10.92 -11.79 19.42
C LEU A 235 -10.34 -13.07 20.06
N GLY A 236 -9.95 -14.05 19.25
CA GLY A 236 -9.66 -15.41 19.71
C GLY A 236 -10.93 -16.19 20.06
N LYS A 237 -10.83 -17.51 20.15
CA LYS A 237 -11.96 -18.33 20.63
C LYS A 237 -12.35 -17.88 22.03
N ARG A 238 -13.62 -17.47 22.22
CA ARG A 238 -14.18 -17.38 23.57
C ARG A 238 -13.94 -18.76 24.23
N ARG A 239 -13.12 -18.80 25.27
CA ARG A 239 -13.10 -19.99 26.15
C ARG A 239 -14.49 -20.11 26.74
N GLN A 240 -15.21 -21.13 26.35
CA GLN A 240 -16.40 -21.61 27.05
C GLN A 240 -15.97 -22.21 28.40
#